data_3de12cc6e4555c04c45b5f482ff42b85
#
_entry.id   3de12cc6e4555c04c45b5f482ff42b85
#
_cell.length_a   1.000
_cell.length_b   1.000
_cell.length_c   1.000
_cell.angle_alpha   90.00
_cell.angle_beta   90.00
_cell.angle_gamma   90.00
#
_symmetry.space_group_name_H-M   'P 1'
#
loop_
_entity.id
_entity.type
_entity.pdbx_description
1 polymer ?
#
loop_
_entity_poly.entity_id
_entity_poly.type
_entity_poly.pdbx_seq_one_letter_code
_entity_poly.pdbx_strand_id
1 'polypeptide(L)'
;VPAPKVWVTGLTVGAIAAVAALAVQADKGPHPTAAAARPSASASPGASPAPTKSAVPAAVPDDSGSGRRIVYSLSQKRVWLVDASDTARRTFTVWPGTVSPDPGAYTVSSRNMATTGSDGVQIENILYFAAKSGISIAFSNAVDGSSPPPAEGKETGGIRTRAADGAALWTFGETGTAVTVVR
;
A
#
# COMPACT_ATOMS: atom_id res chain seq x y z
N VAL A 1 26.29 8.97 -43.77
CA VAL A 1 25.59 8.55 -42.53
C VAL A 1 24.27 7.93 -42.97
N PRO A 2 24.02 6.62 -42.76
CA PRO A 2 22.78 5.98 -43.18
C PRO A 2 21.62 6.48 -42.30
N ALA A 3 20.50 6.81 -42.92
CA ALA A 3 19.35 7.42 -42.30
C ALA A 3 18.67 6.46 -41.27
N PRO A 4 18.21 6.96 -40.15
CA PRO A 4 17.62 6.13 -39.07
C PRO A 4 16.36 5.32 -39.43
N LYS A 5 15.77 5.61 -40.58
CA LYS A 5 14.56 4.94 -41.10
C LYS A 5 14.76 3.46 -41.45
N VAL A 6 15.98 3.06 -41.82
CA VAL A 6 16.30 1.68 -42.25
C VAL A 6 16.38 0.72 -41.05
N TRP A 7 16.75 1.20 -39.89
CA TRP A 7 16.85 0.39 -38.66
C TRP A 7 15.49 0.03 -38.06
N VAL A 8 14.54 0.96 -38.13
CA VAL A 8 13.19 0.72 -37.60
C VAL A 8 12.43 -0.33 -38.41
N THR A 9 12.60 -0.30 -39.76
CA THR A 9 11.94 -1.28 -40.64
C THR A 9 12.49 -2.70 -40.43
N GLY A 10 13.81 -2.85 -40.20
CA GLY A 10 14.41 -4.15 -39.94
C GLY A 10 13.94 -4.81 -38.64
N LEU A 11 13.76 -4.01 -37.57
CA LEU A 11 13.29 -4.51 -36.27
C LEU A 11 11.82 -4.95 -36.31
N THR A 12 10.97 -4.23 -37.03
CA THR A 12 9.54 -4.55 -37.12
C THR A 12 9.29 -5.84 -37.92
N VAL A 13 10.04 -6.06 -39.02
CA VAL A 13 9.91 -7.28 -39.81
C VAL A 13 10.43 -8.50 -39.05
N GLY A 14 11.49 -8.37 -38.26
CA GLY A 14 12.01 -9.44 -37.42
C GLY A 14 11.03 -9.89 -36.32
N ALA A 15 10.33 -8.96 -35.71
CA ALA A 15 9.35 -9.26 -34.66
C ALA A 15 8.11 -10.02 -35.22
N ILE A 16 7.62 -9.63 -36.38
CA ILE A 16 6.48 -10.29 -37.02
C ILE A 16 6.83 -11.73 -37.46
N ALA A 17 8.04 -11.96 -37.96
CA ALA A 17 8.51 -13.29 -38.34
C ALA A 17 8.62 -14.25 -37.15
N ALA A 18 9.09 -13.74 -36.00
CA ALA A 18 9.21 -14.52 -34.77
C ALA A 18 7.84 -14.95 -34.21
N VAL A 19 6.82 -14.07 -34.24
CA VAL A 19 5.47 -14.38 -33.80
C VAL A 19 4.81 -15.40 -34.71
N ALA A 20 4.98 -15.30 -36.01
CA ALA A 20 4.44 -16.27 -36.99
C ALA A 20 5.05 -17.67 -36.83
N ALA A 21 6.35 -17.78 -36.54
CA ALA A 21 7.02 -19.06 -36.32
C ALA A 21 6.52 -19.77 -35.03
N LEU A 22 6.22 -19.02 -33.99
CA LEU A 22 5.67 -19.56 -32.72
C LEU A 22 4.22 -20.05 -32.90
N ALA A 23 3.41 -19.36 -33.69
CA ALA A 23 2.04 -19.77 -33.97
C ALA A 23 1.97 -21.10 -34.74
N VAL A 24 2.89 -21.33 -35.70
CA VAL A 24 2.92 -22.59 -36.50
C VAL A 24 3.43 -23.76 -35.64
N GLN A 25 4.28 -23.52 -34.65
CA GLN A 25 4.74 -24.60 -33.76
C GLN A 25 3.66 -25.02 -32.73
N ALA A 26 2.79 -24.12 -32.33
CA ALA A 26 1.67 -24.44 -31.42
C ALA A 26 0.65 -25.39 -32.07
N ASP A 27 0.47 -25.31 -33.39
CA ASP A 27 -0.49 -26.13 -34.15
C ASP A 27 0.01 -27.54 -34.43
N LYS A 28 1.30 -27.83 -34.24
CA LYS A 28 1.95 -29.13 -34.47
C LYS A 28 2.19 -29.95 -33.19
N GLY A 29 1.76 -29.48 -32.05
CA GLY A 29 1.87 -30.21 -30.76
C GLY A 29 0.83 -31.34 -30.69
N PRO A 30 1.15 -32.46 -29.97
CA PRO A 30 0.17 -33.55 -29.80
C PRO A 30 -1.03 -33.04 -29.00
N HIS A 31 -2.20 -33.07 -29.58
CA HIS A 31 -3.46 -32.78 -28.92
C HIS A 31 -3.77 -33.86 -27.89
N PRO A 32 -4.13 -33.53 -26.64
CA PRO A 32 -4.53 -34.53 -25.66
C PRO A 32 -5.81 -35.21 -26.13
N THR A 33 -5.72 -36.50 -26.39
CA THR A 33 -6.86 -37.36 -26.66
C THR A 33 -7.69 -37.48 -25.39
N ALA A 34 -8.96 -37.15 -25.45
CA ALA A 34 -9.90 -37.32 -24.36
C ALA A 34 -9.95 -38.79 -23.92
N ALA A 35 -9.40 -39.13 -22.78
CA ALA A 35 -9.59 -40.42 -22.15
C ALA A 35 -11.00 -40.49 -21.54
N ALA A 36 -11.74 -41.51 -21.90
CA ALA A 36 -13.09 -41.78 -21.42
C ALA A 36 -13.17 -41.84 -19.91
N ALA A 37 -14.12 -41.09 -19.35
CA ALA A 37 -14.41 -41.02 -17.94
C ALA A 37 -14.91 -42.38 -17.43
N ARG A 38 -14.21 -42.95 -16.43
CA ARG A 38 -14.77 -43.96 -15.52
C ARG A 38 -15.51 -43.22 -14.40
N PRO A 39 -16.72 -43.61 -14.03
CA PRO A 39 -17.37 -43.04 -12.85
C PRO A 39 -16.74 -43.64 -11.58
N SER A 40 -16.15 -42.85 -10.74
CA SER A 40 -15.76 -43.21 -9.38
C SER A 40 -16.21 -42.17 -8.38
N ALA A 41 -17.12 -42.64 -7.52
CA ALA A 41 -17.34 -42.27 -6.12
C ALA A 41 -17.35 -40.79 -5.72
N SER A 42 -18.54 -40.38 -5.34
CA SER A 42 -18.87 -39.54 -4.18
C SER A 42 -17.71 -38.72 -3.59
N ALA A 43 -17.54 -37.53 -4.08
CA ALA A 43 -16.87 -36.49 -3.32
C ALA A 43 -17.96 -35.62 -2.66
N SER A 44 -17.95 -35.56 -1.33
CA SER A 44 -18.70 -34.60 -0.51
C SER A 44 -18.69 -33.23 -1.14
N PRO A 45 -19.76 -32.45 -1.06
CA PRO A 45 -19.74 -31.07 -1.50
C PRO A 45 -18.77 -30.30 -0.60
N GLY A 46 -17.57 -30.02 -1.12
CA GLY A 46 -16.64 -29.11 -0.51
C GLY A 46 -17.34 -27.76 -0.31
N ALA A 47 -17.36 -27.30 0.92
CA ALA A 47 -17.89 -26.00 1.27
C ALA A 47 -17.28 -24.94 0.34
N SER A 48 -18.15 -24.37 -0.50
CA SER A 48 -17.84 -23.13 -1.22
C SER A 48 -17.31 -22.12 -0.18
N PRO A 49 -16.17 -21.46 -0.42
CA PRO A 49 -15.73 -20.42 0.52
C PRO A 49 -16.86 -19.43 0.66
N ALA A 50 -17.36 -19.29 1.88
CA ALA A 50 -18.39 -18.30 2.20
C ALA A 50 -17.90 -16.93 1.68
N PRO A 51 -18.75 -16.12 1.03
CA PRO A 51 -18.36 -14.80 0.59
C PRO A 51 -17.83 -14.06 1.81
N THR A 52 -16.55 -13.73 1.78
CA THR A 52 -15.91 -12.88 2.79
C THR A 52 -16.75 -11.61 2.83
N LYS A 53 -17.52 -11.40 3.93
CA LYS A 53 -18.24 -10.16 4.15
C LYS A 53 -17.25 -9.05 3.90
N SER A 54 -17.46 -8.25 2.86
CA SER A 54 -16.74 -6.99 2.67
C SER A 54 -16.89 -6.23 3.98
N ALA A 55 -15.79 -6.14 4.74
CA ALA A 55 -15.81 -5.42 6.00
C ALA A 55 -16.23 -3.98 5.67
N VAL A 56 -17.34 -3.55 6.26
CA VAL A 56 -17.77 -2.14 6.16
C VAL A 56 -16.57 -1.30 6.59
N PRO A 57 -16.13 -0.32 5.78
CA PRO A 57 -15.01 0.53 6.16
C PRO A 57 -15.27 1.11 7.55
N ALA A 58 -14.26 1.04 8.43
CA ALA A 58 -14.40 1.58 9.78
C ALA A 58 -14.80 3.06 9.68
N ALA A 59 -15.85 3.45 10.40
CA ALA A 59 -16.32 4.83 10.42
C ALA A 59 -15.24 5.78 10.95
N VAL A 60 -15.22 7.01 10.45
CA VAL A 60 -14.37 8.07 10.98
C VAL A 60 -14.81 8.35 12.42
N PRO A 61 -13.89 8.42 13.40
CA PRO A 61 -14.24 8.77 14.78
C PRO A 61 -14.91 10.16 14.87
N ASP A 62 -16.02 10.25 15.59
CA ASP A 62 -16.83 11.48 15.71
C ASP A 62 -16.08 12.62 16.38
N ASP A 63 -15.16 12.31 17.30
CA ASP A 63 -14.31 13.26 18.03
C ASP A 63 -13.09 13.74 17.23
N SER A 64 -13.00 13.40 15.94
CA SER A 64 -11.87 13.77 15.09
C SER A 64 -11.96 15.15 14.43
N GLY A 65 -13.02 15.93 14.71
CA GLY A 65 -13.24 17.24 14.10
C GLY A 65 -13.86 17.17 12.71
N SER A 66 -13.71 18.25 11.92
CA SER A 66 -14.32 18.37 10.59
C SER A 66 -13.34 18.90 9.54
N GLY A 67 -13.71 18.77 8.28
CA GLY A 67 -12.93 19.21 7.14
C GLY A 67 -11.79 18.26 6.76
N ARG A 68 -10.96 18.70 5.81
CA ARG A 68 -9.87 17.89 5.26
C ARG A 68 -8.79 17.64 6.32
N ARG A 69 -8.58 16.39 6.67
CA ARG A 69 -7.64 15.98 7.73
C ARG A 69 -7.20 14.53 7.61
N ILE A 70 -6.08 14.21 8.26
CA ILE A 70 -5.64 12.85 8.55
C ILE A 70 -6.11 12.55 9.98
N VAL A 71 -6.86 11.47 10.19
CA VAL A 71 -7.29 11.01 11.51
C VAL A 71 -6.50 9.77 11.87
N TYR A 72 -5.90 9.74 13.06
CA TYR A 72 -5.18 8.60 13.58
C TYR A 72 -5.76 8.16 14.92
N SER A 73 -6.30 6.94 14.98
CA SER A 73 -6.76 6.32 16.24
C SER A 73 -5.67 5.45 16.84
N LEU A 74 -5.29 5.78 18.07
CA LEU A 74 -4.30 5.04 18.85
C LEU A 74 -4.79 3.64 19.21
N SER A 75 -6.06 3.52 19.65
CA SER A 75 -6.64 2.24 20.06
C SER A 75 -6.88 1.29 18.88
N GLN A 76 -7.37 1.81 17.75
CA GLN A 76 -7.63 1.02 16.57
C GLN A 76 -6.40 0.78 15.71
N LYS A 77 -5.28 1.50 15.97
CA LYS A 77 -4.08 1.51 15.13
C LYS A 77 -4.44 1.71 13.66
N ARG A 78 -5.24 2.73 13.40
CA ARG A 78 -5.88 2.98 12.10
C ARG A 78 -5.80 4.44 11.72
N VAL A 79 -5.66 4.67 10.43
CA VAL A 79 -5.67 6.01 9.84
C VAL A 79 -6.83 6.13 8.86
N TRP A 80 -7.45 7.31 8.81
CA TRP A 80 -8.41 7.75 7.81
C TRP A 80 -7.87 9.00 7.12
N LEU A 81 -7.97 9.03 5.81
CA LEU A 81 -7.76 10.21 4.99
C LEU A 81 -9.15 10.80 4.70
N VAL A 82 -9.48 11.89 5.37
CA VAL A 82 -10.81 12.51 5.34
C VAL A 82 -10.75 13.77 4.50
N ASP A 83 -11.63 13.87 3.51
CA ASP A 83 -11.70 15.05 2.64
C ASP A 83 -12.43 16.24 3.28
N ALA A 84 -12.56 17.34 2.54
CA ALA A 84 -13.22 18.55 3.01
C ALA A 84 -14.74 18.38 3.24
N SER A 85 -15.35 17.34 2.70
CA SER A 85 -16.76 16.98 2.91
C SER A 85 -16.98 15.97 4.04
N ASP A 86 -15.97 15.77 4.88
CA ASP A 86 -15.95 14.81 5.98
C ASP A 86 -16.10 13.33 5.54
N THR A 87 -15.83 13.04 4.28
CA THR A 87 -15.86 11.68 3.74
C THR A 87 -14.48 11.04 3.81
N ALA A 88 -14.41 9.84 4.38
CA ALA A 88 -13.18 9.03 4.36
C ALA A 88 -12.91 8.54 2.94
N ARG A 89 -11.85 9.06 2.32
CA ARG A 89 -11.37 8.62 1.00
C ARG A 89 -10.60 7.32 1.07
N ARG A 90 -9.95 7.08 2.20
CA ARG A 90 -9.18 5.87 2.46
C ARG A 90 -9.09 5.62 3.96
N THR A 91 -9.08 4.36 4.35
CA THR A 91 -8.79 3.93 5.71
C THR A 91 -7.92 2.68 5.70
N PHE A 92 -6.96 2.60 6.61
CA PHE A 92 -5.99 1.50 6.67
C PHE A 92 -5.41 1.34 8.07
N THR A 93 -4.92 0.14 8.34
CA THR A 93 -4.22 -0.20 9.58
C THR A 93 -2.78 0.28 9.52
N VAL A 94 -2.25 0.71 10.67
CA VAL A 94 -0.86 1.15 10.83
C VAL A 94 -0.17 0.41 11.99
N TRP A 95 1.15 0.44 12.00
CA TRP A 95 2.01 -0.13 13.04
C TRP A 95 2.77 1.00 13.72
N PRO A 96 2.29 1.47 14.90
CA PRO A 96 2.96 2.52 15.65
C PRO A 96 4.27 2.03 16.26
N GLY A 97 5.20 2.96 16.38
CA GLY A 97 6.43 2.78 17.13
C GLY A 97 6.21 2.72 18.65
N THR A 98 7.31 2.66 19.37
CA THR A 98 7.30 2.59 20.84
C THR A 98 6.87 3.92 21.48
N VAL A 99 7.09 5.05 20.78
CA VAL A 99 6.67 6.39 21.20
C VAL A 99 5.46 6.83 20.37
N SER A 100 4.33 6.98 21.06
CA SER A 100 3.08 7.41 20.41
C SER A 100 2.77 8.87 20.76
N PRO A 101 2.11 9.61 19.84
CA PRO A 101 1.64 10.96 20.13
C PRO A 101 0.54 10.94 21.19
N ASP A 102 0.34 12.03 21.86
CA ASP A 102 -0.84 12.22 22.71
C ASP A 102 -2.08 12.52 21.85
N PRO A 103 -3.29 12.20 22.31
CA PRO A 103 -4.50 12.63 21.62
C PRO A 103 -4.53 14.16 21.48
N GLY A 104 -4.92 14.67 20.32
CA GLY A 104 -4.95 16.10 20.07
C GLY A 104 -4.90 16.47 18.59
N ALA A 105 -4.89 17.76 18.33
CA ALA A 105 -4.79 18.32 16.99
C ALA A 105 -3.34 18.72 16.69
N TYR A 106 -2.87 18.31 15.54
CA TYR A 106 -1.54 18.55 15.00
C TYR A 106 -1.64 19.00 13.54
N THR A 107 -0.49 19.31 12.96
CA THR A 107 -0.37 19.53 11.51
C THR A 107 0.88 18.84 10.99
N VAL A 108 0.89 18.45 9.73
CA VAL A 108 2.11 18.01 9.07
C VAL A 108 3.10 19.17 9.06
N SER A 109 4.15 19.06 9.86
CA SER A 109 5.18 20.10 10.04
C SER A 109 6.22 20.08 8.93
N SER A 110 6.60 18.89 8.48
CA SER A 110 7.57 18.69 7.39
C SER A 110 7.38 17.33 6.72
N ARG A 111 7.98 17.21 5.56
CA ARG A 111 7.95 16.00 4.75
C ARG A 111 9.36 15.63 4.30
N ASN A 112 9.64 14.34 4.19
CA ASN A 112 10.88 13.83 3.60
C ASN A 112 10.56 12.66 2.68
N MET A 113 11.16 12.64 1.49
CA MET A 113 10.93 11.58 0.51
C MET A 113 11.45 10.24 1.02
N ALA A 114 12.67 10.20 1.55
CA ALA A 114 13.30 9.00 2.05
C ALA A 114 14.39 9.31 3.10
N THR A 115 14.57 8.41 4.06
CA THR A 115 15.65 8.45 5.04
C THR A 115 15.82 7.08 5.69
N THR A 116 16.80 6.96 6.59
CA THR A 116 16.90 5.82 7.50
C THR A 116 16.13 6.13 8.77
N GLY A 117 15.19 5.28 9.14
CA GLY A 117 14.44 5.40 10.39
C GLY A 117 15.33 5.21 11.62
N SER A 118 14.88 5.66 12.80
CA SER A 118 15.59 5.47 14.07
C SER A 118 15.78 4.00 14.46
N ASP A 119 15.01 3.12 13.85
CA ASP A 119 15.11 1.65 13.95
C ASP A 119 16.08 1.02 12.94
N GLY A 120 16.70 1.84 12.07
CA GLY A 120 17.65 1.40 11.02
C GLY A 120 16.98 0.96 9.71
N VAL A 121 15.65 0.98 9.63
CA VAL A 121 14.91 0.62 8.42
C VAL A 121 14.96 1.76 7.41
N GLN A 122 15.20 1.45 6.13
CA GLN A 122 15.05 2.42 5.04
C GLN A 122 13.58 2.72 4.83
N ILE A 123 13.21 3.98 4.94
CA ILE A 123 11.82 4.44 4.89
C ILE A 123 11.63 5.56 3.88
N GLU A 124 10.41 5.65 3.37
CA GLU A 124 10.00 6.68 2.42
C GLU A 124 8.61 7.23 2.76
N ASN A 125 8.19 8.27 2.02
CA ASN A 125 6.89 8.94 2.19
C ASN A 125 6.66 9.42 3.62
N ILE A 126 7.67 10.09 4.21
CA ILE A 126 7.69 10.48 5.62
C ILE A 126 6.92 11.78 5.82
N LEU A 127 5.89 11.78 6.68
CA LEU A 127 5.13 12.94 7.10
C LEU A 127 5.32 13.13 8.62
N TYR A 128 6.12 14.12 9.01
CA TYR A 128 6.31 14.49 10.41
C TYR A 128 5.16 15.38 10.88
N PHE A 129 4.57 15.10 12.04
CA PHE A 129 3.45 15.88 12.57
C PHE A 129 3.52 16.13 14.09
N ALA A 130 4.35 15.42 14.83
CA ALA A 130 4.49 15.58 16.27
C ALA A 130 5.91 15.25 16.74
N ALA A 131 6.21 15.58 17.98
CA ALA A 131 7.38 15.10 18.70
C ALA A 131 7.00 14.85 20.16
N LYS A 132 7.62 13.85 20.79
CA LYS A 132 7.45 13.52 22.20
C LYS A 132 8.78 13.04 22.78
N SER A 133 9.19 13.64 23.90
CA SER A 133 10.48 13.32 24.57
C SER A 133 11.70 13.42 23.64
N GLY A 134 11.69 14.38 22.72
CA GLY A 134 12.76 14.55 21.74
C GLY A 134 12.72 13.60 20.53
N ILE A 135 11.75 12.68 20.48
CA ILE A 135 11.57 11.73 19.39
C ILE A 135 10.53 12.25 18.41
N SER A 136 10.90 12.40 17.15
CA SER A 136 9.97 12.79 16.09
C SER A 136 8.97 11.69 15.79
N ILE A 137 7.71 12.07 15.63
CA ILE A 137 6.61 11.17 15.29
C ILE A 137 6.18 11.46 13.85
N ALA A 138 6.18 10.41 13.03
CA ALA A 138 5.89 10.53 11.61
C ALA A 138 5.21 9.26 11.06
N PHE A 139 4.35 9.44 10.06
CA PHE A 139 3.93 8.35 9.19
C PHE A 139 5.02 8.05 8.16
N SER A 140 5.21 6.78 7.83
CA SER A 140 6.15 6.35 6.79
C SER A 140 5.87 4.91 6.36
N ASN A 141 6.44 4.48 5.23
CA ASN A 141 6.50 3.07 4.86
C ASN A 141 7.95 2.63 4.65
N ALA A 142 8.21 1.33 4.79
CA ALA A 142 9.51 0.77 4.43
C ALA A 142 9.67 0.71 2.91
N VAL A 143 10.88 1.00 2.42
CA VAL A 143 11.21 1.02 0.97
C VAL A 143 11.08 -0.37 0.35
N ASP A 144 11.41 -1.42 1.10
CA ASP A 144 11.32 -2.82 0.65
C ASP A 144 9.89 -3.37 0.64
N GLY A 145 8.90 -2.54 0.94
CA GLY A 145 7.49 -2.93 1.01
C GLY A 145 7.14 -3.78 2.23
N SER A 146 8.08 -4.11 3.09
CA SER A 146 7.79 -4.75 4.37
C SER A 146 6.92 -3.82 5.22
N SER A 147 6.02 -4.39 6.03
CA SER A 147 5.18 -3.63 6.96
C SER A 147 5.40 -4.14 8.38
N PRO A 148 6.63 -4.30 8.82
CA PRO A 148 6.87 -4.79 10.16
C PRO A 148 6.51 -3.71 11.17
N PRO A 149 6.06 -4.09 12.35
CA PRO A 149 6.19 -3.21 13.50
C PRO A 149 7.65 -2.79 13.64
N PRO A 150 7.93 -1.63 14.23
CA PRO A 150 9.30 -1.21 14.50
C PRO A 150 10.08 -2.29 15.26
N ALA A 151 11.38 -2.41 14.98
CA ALA A 151 12.23 -3.39 15.62
C ALA A 151 12.15 -3.29 17.15
N GLU A 152 12.07 -4.44 17.83
CA GLU A 152 12.00 -4.49 19.28
C GLU A 152 13.21 -3.80 19.93
N GLY A 153 12.98 -3.13 21.05
CA GLY A 153 14.03 -2.46 21.85
C GLY A 153 14.55 -1.16 21.25
N LYS A 154 13.99 -0.65 20.16
CA LYS A 154 14.32 0.66 19.61
C LYS A 154 13.25 1.68 19.96
N GLU A 155 13.65 2.81 20.54
CA GLU A 155 12.77 3.95 20.70
C GLU A 155 12.55 4.62 19.35
N THR A 156 11.31 4.60 18.87
CA THR A 156 10.93 5.20 17.59
C THR A 156 9.51 5.75 17.63
N GLY A 157 9.33 6.94 17.08
CA GLY A 157 8.02 7.55 16.82
C GLY A 157 7.47 7.25 15.42
N GLY A 158 8.11 6.36 14.66
CA GLY A 158 7.67 5.99 13.33
C GLY A 158 6.36 5.19 13.36
N ILE A 159 5.35 5.67 12.65
CA ILE A 159 4.07 4.97 12.44
C ILE A 159 4.14 4.36 11.04
N ARG A 160 4.38 3.05 10.99
CA ARG A 160 4.57 2.32 9.72
C ARG A 160 3.25 2.05 9.04
N THR A 161 3.27 2.19 7.72
CA THR A 161 2.18 1.84 6.82
C THR A 161 2.65 0.83 5.78
N ARG A 162 1.71 0.24 5.05
CA ARG A 162 2.05 -0.46 3.80
C ARG A 162 2.48 0.55 2.76
N ALA A 163 3.27 0.15 1.77
CA ALA A 163 3.77 1.04 0.73
C ALA A 163 2.65 1.81 0.00
N ALA A 164 1.56 1.12 -0.39
CA ALA A 164 0.42 1.76 -1.06
C ALA A 164 -0.34 2.77 -0.16
N ASP A 165 -0.31 2.58 1.16
CA ASP A 165 -0.93 3.48 2.13
C ASP A 165 -0.02 4.67 2.43
N GLY A 166 1.30 4.44 2.48
CA GLY A 166 2.32 5.49 2.57
C GLY A 166 2.28 6.44 1.37
N ALA A 167 2.20 5.89 0.15
CA ALA A 167 2.04 6.69 -1.06
C ALA A 167 0.75 7.52 -1.06
N ALA A 168 -0.36 6.95 -0.56
CA ALA A 168 -1.63 7.68 -0.42
C ALA A 168 -1.53 8.80 0.63
N LEU A 169 -0.88 8.54 1.77
CA LEU A 169 -0.57 9.56 2.78
C LEU A 169 0.28 10.68 2.20
N TRP A 170 1.32 10.34 1.45
CA TRP A 170 2.20 11.30 0.79
C TRP A 170 1.46 12.23 -0.18
N THR A 171 0.57 11.66 -0.98
CA THR A 171 -0.26 12.42 -1.92
C THR A 171 -1.29 13.29 -1.21
N PHE A 172 -1.86 12.78 -0.12
CA PHE A 172 -2.89 13.48 0.65
C PHE A 172 -2.30 14.52 1.61
N GLY A 173 -1.24 14.18 2.33
CA GLY A 173 -0.69 14.96 3.44
C GLY A 173 0.39 15.94 2.99
N GLU A 174 0.04 17.17 2.68
CA GLU A 174 0.99 18.27 2.45
C GLU A 174 1.37 18.94 3.77
N THR A 175 2.47 19.70 3.77
CA THR A 175 2.82 20.55 4.92
C THR A 175 1.65 21.48 5.26
N GLY A 176 1.27 21.53 6.53
CA GLY A 176 0.08 22.25 7.00
C GLY A 176 -1.21 21.42 6.99
N THR A 177 -1.22 20.20 6.42
CA THR A 177 -2.40 19.31 6.52
C THR A 177 -2.68 18.98 7.97
N ALA A 178 -3.94 19.15 8.40
CA ALA A 178 -4.38 18.81 9.75
C ALA A 178 -4.23 17.31 10.03
N VAL A 179 -3.76 16.97 11.22
CA VAL A 179 -3.67 15.61 11.75
C VAL A 179 -4.38 15.58 13.10
N THR A 180 -5.44 14.81 13.22
CA THR A 180 -6.14 14.62 14.49
C THR A 180 -5.82 13.24 15.04
N VAL A 181 -5.28 13.21 16.26
CA VAL A 181 -5.00 11.97 16.98
C VAL A 181 -6.11 11.74 18.00
N VAL A 182 -6.78 10.61 17.91
CA VAL A 182 -7.86 10.19 18.83
C VAL A 182 -7.48 8.91 19.57
N ARG A 183 -8.20 8.59 20.63
CA ARG A 183 -7.97 7.38 21.44
C ARG A 183 -8.42 6.10 20.76
#